data_49d4290b206f863a65718f4e715dae9a
#
_entry.id   49d4290b206f863a65718f4e715dae9a
#
_cell.length_a   1.000
_cell.length_b   1.000
_cell.length_c   1.000
_cell.angle_alpha   90.00
_cell.angle_beta   90.00
_cell.angle_gamma   90.00
#
_symmetry.space_group_name_H-M   'P 1'
#
loop_
_entity.id
_entity.type
_entity.pdbx_description
1 polymer ?
#
loop_
_entity_poly.entity_id
_entity_poly.type
_entity_poly.pdbx_seq_one_letter_code
_entity_poly.pdbx_strand_id
1 'polypeptide(L)'
;TDAAFLLSCIHVILQEFHVNRRSTYFYDYVKQFTNLPFVVQLDEQDDGSYLSGRFMRATDFSQYAEEENADWKLIQLEQGTDKVRLPIGTLGFRWEEEKTGRWNLEGKDTQGEEFDPMLSCMGDDGEFEEVQVNFADFTDTFDTKLGQTEGKGNRAKKVLRGVPVKRVTNADGKEVLVTTAFDVLLAQLGVNRGLSGAYPTDYDDASQPYTPAWQEQETGVDRELVTRVAREWAENAEKTEGKSIFITGSGTLHWYHGGPLIHRAMAVMGILTGCMGRNGGGFHSYVGTEKIRPYAAIGTLGGASDWTHTPRHMNSTSYFYFHTDQWRYDGMILDPIWAPWAEKFPKKGGNHAADQDLMAVRNGWLPFYPQ
;
A
#
# COMPACT_ATOMS: atom_id res chain seq x y z
N THR A 1 8.68 -19.01 -4.70
CA THR A 1 8.53 -19.70 -3.39
C THR A 1 8.21 -18.71 -2.28
N ASP A 2 9.11 -17.81 -1.90
CA ASP A 2 8.93 -16.92 -0.73
C ASP A 2 7.67 -16.05 -0.83
N ALA A 3 7.38 -15.52 -2.00
CA ALA A 3 6.16 -14.73 -2.22
C ALA A 3 4.89 -15.58 -1.99
N ALA A 4 4.83 -16.82 -2.49
CA ALA A 4 3.69 -17.69 -2.28
C ALA A 4 3.48 -18.02 -0.81
N PHE A 5 4.56 -18.29 -0.08
CA PHE A 5 4.53 -18.51 1.36
C PHE A 5 3.95 -17.31 2.12
N LEU A 6 4.47 -16.12 1.82
CA LEU A 6 4.04 -14.88 2.49
C LEU A 6 2.59 -14.51 2.13
N LEU A 7 2.19 -14.67 0.87
CA LEU A 7 0.81 -14.40 0.43
C LEU A 7 -0.18 -15.33 1.12
N SER A 8 0.20 -16.59 1.34
CA SER A 8 -0.61 -17.52 2.10
C SER A 8 -0.67 -17.15 3.59
N CYS A 9 0.42 -16.72 4.20
CA CYS A 9 0.37 -16.17 5.56
C CYS A 9 -0.57 -14.98 5.64
N ILE A 10 -0.53 -14.06 4.66
CA ILE A 10 -1.41 -12.89 4.60
C ILE A 10 -2.87 -13.34 4.45
N HIS A 11 -3.16 -14.33 3.60
CA HIS A 11 -4.50 -14.90 3.46
C HIS A 11 -5.06 -15.39 4.80
N VAL A 12 -4.29 -16.18 5.55
CA VAL A 12 -4.67 -16.67 6.88
C VAL A 12 -4.90 -15.51 7.86
N ILE A 13 -4.00 -14.54 7.90
CA ILE A 13 -4.12 -13.36 8.78
C ILE A 13 -5.38 -12.56 8.46
N LEU A 14 -5.65 -12.31 7.19
CA LEU A 14 -6.85 -11.58 6.79
C LEU A 14 -8.12 -12.37 7.14
N GLN A 15 -8.15 -13.68 6.86
CA GLN A 15 -9.31 -14.51 7.18
C GLN A 15 -9.58 -14.57 8.68
N GLU A 16 -8.57 -14.87 9.49
CA GLU A 16 -8.77 -15.16 10.91
C GLU A 16 -8.81 -13.91 11.79
N PHE A 17 -7.95 -12.91 11.52
CA PHE A 17 -7.78 -11.77 12.41
C PHE A 17 -8.52 -10.51 11.91
N HIS A 18 -8.70 -10.36 10.61
CA HIS A 18 -9.45 -9.22 10.07
C HIS A 18 -10.91 -9.55 9.79
N VAL A 19 -11.25 -10.74 9.30
CA VAL A 19 -12.63 -11.10 8.98
C VAL A 19 -13.32 -11.76 10.15
N ASN A 20 -12.80 -12.88 10.64
CA ASN A 20 -13.48 -13.68 11.67
C ASN A 20 -13.42 -13.03 13.06
N ARG A 21 -12.23 -12.58 13.45
CA ARG A 21 -11.97 -12.07 14.81
C ARG A 21 -12.12 -10.55 14.92
N ARG A 22 -11.89 -9.83 13.85
CA ARG A 22 -11.87 -8.36 13.79
C ARG A 22 -11.05 -7.77 14.93
N SER A 23 -9.75 -8.13 14.97
CA SER A 23 -8.81 -7.63 15.98
C SER A 23 -8.83 -6.10 16.03
N THR A 24 -9.24 -5.53 17.16
CA THR A 24 -9.35 -4.08 17.35
C THR A 24 -8.03 -3.39 17.03
N TYR A 25 -6.91 -3.91 17.56
CA TYR A 25 -5.60 -3.33 17.32
C TYR A 25 -5.24 -3.27 15.84
N PHE A 26 -5.53 -4.33 15.07
CA PHE A 26 -5.23 -4.34 13.63
C PHE A 26 -6.15 -3.40 12.85
N TYR A 27 -7.42 -3.35 13.20
CA TYR A 27 -8.39 -2.45 12.58
C TYR A 27 -8.02 -0.98 12.80
N ASP A 28 -7.74 -0.59 14.03
CA ASP A 28 -7.35 0.79 14.37
C ASP A 28 -6.06 1.18 13.64
N TYR A 29 -5.10 0.27 13.62
CA TYR A 29 -3.84 0.51 12.92
C TYR A 29 -4.04 0.71 11.41
N VAL A 30 -4.75 -0.20 10.74
CA VAL A 30 -4.92 -0.11 9.28
C VAL A 30 -5.79 1.07 8.86
N LYS A 31 -6.77 1.46 9.67
CA LYS A 31 -7.58 2.66 9.44
C LYS A 31 -6.74 3.94 9.50
N GLN A 32 -5.79 4.00 10.43
CA GLN A 32 -4.99 5.20 10.67
C GLN A 32 -3.72 5.30 9.81
N PHE A 33 -3.05 4.17 9.53
CA PHE A 33 -1.71 4.20 8.95
C PHE A 33 -1.61 3.60 7.56
N THR A 34 -2.74 3.26 6.92
CA THR A 34 -2.74 2.65 5.60
C THR A 34 -3.73 3.33 4.65
N ASN A 35 -3.66 2.95 3.38
CA ASN A 35 -4.63 3.35 2.38
C ASN A 35 -5.84 2.40 2.28
N LEU A 36 -5.95 1.42 3.16
CA LEU A 36 -7.03 0.43 3.10
C LEU A 36 -8.44 1.01 3.24
N PRO A 37 -8.71 2.04 4.05
CA PRO A 37 -10.03 2.67 4.13
C PRO A 37 -10.33 3.65 2.99
N PHE A 38 -9.40 3.90 2.06
CA PHE A 38 -9.68 4.79 0.95
C PHE A 38 -10.54 4.15 -0.11
N VAL A 39 -11.35 5.00 -0.73
CA VAL A 39 -12.36 4.61 -1.69
C VAL A 39 -11.76 4.41 -3.08
N VAL A 40 -12.08 3.27 -3.67
CA VAL A 40 -11.68 2.87 -5.03
C VAL A 40 -12.92 2.87 -5.92
N GLN A 41 -12.85 3.57 -7.04
CA GLN A 41 -13.87 3.51 -8.07
C GLN A 41 -13.81 2.18 -8.80
N LEU A 42 -14.96 1.62 -9.16
CA LEU A 42 -15.05 0.43 -10.00
C LEU A 42 -15.44 0.83 -11.43
N ASP A 43 -14.71 0.29 -12.38
CA ASP A 43 -14.89 0.56 -13.80
C ASP A 43 -15.61 -0.60 -14.47
N GLU A 44 -16.85 -0.35 -14.93
CA GLU A 44 -17.67 -1.34 -15.61
C GLU A 44 -17.07 -1.77 -16.96
N GLN A 45 -17.12 -3.06 -17.24
CA GLN A 45 -16.63 -3.68 -18.45
C GLN A 45 -17.80 -4.08 -19.36
N ASP A 46 -17.52 -4.30 -20.63
CA ASP A 46 -18.53 -4.66 -21.64
C ASP A 46 -19.29 -5.97 -21.31
N ASP A 47 -18.72 -6.83 -20.47
CA ASP A 47 -19.34 -8.09 -20.06
C ASP A 47 -20.13 -7.99 -18.74
N GLY A 48 -20.31 -6.78 -18.22
CA GLY A 48 -21.01 -6.52 -16.97
C GLY A 48 -20.19 -6.81 -15.71
N SER A 49 -18.94 -7.23 -15.85
CA SER A 49 -17.99 -7.30 -14.73
C SER A 49 -17.34 -5.94 -14.49
N TYR A 50 -16.62 -5.81 -13.39
CA TYR A 50 -15.91 -4.59 -13.03
C TYR A 50 -14.41 -4.83 -12.91
N LEU A 51 -13.63 -3.77 -13.07
CA LEU A 51 -12.24 -3.70 -12.69
C LEU A 51 -12.09 -2.71 -11.54
N SER A 52 -11.15 -2.99 -10.63
CA SER A 52 -10.73 -1.97 -9.67
C SER A 52 -10.01 -0.84 -10.42
N GLY A 53 -10.57 0.35 -10.32
CA GLY A 53 -10.04 1.54 -10.95
C GLY A 53 -9.10 2.32 -10.02
N ARG A 54 -9.18 3.64 -10.08
CA ARG A 54 -8.36 4.54 -9.27
C ARG A 54 -8.98 4.84 -7.91
N PHE A 55 -8.17 5.35 -7.00
CA PHE A 55 -8.70 5.99 -5.80
C PHE A 55 -9.52 7.23 -6.14
N MET A 56 -10.65 7.39 -5.46
CA MET A 56 -11.44 8.61 -5.53
C MET A 56 -10.72 9.77 -4.82
N ARG A 57 -10.83 10.95 -5.41
CA ARG A 57 -10.13 12.15 -4.97
C ARG A 57 -11.12 13.25 -4.58
N ALA A 58 -10.66 14.26 -3.88
CA ALA A 58 -11.49 15.41 -3.53
C ALA A 58 -12.08 16.09 -4.76
N THR A 59 -11.34 16.16 -5.87
CA THR A 59 -11.85 16.69 -7.16
C THR A 59 -13.03 15.95 -7.74
N ASP A 60 -13.29 14.72 -7.32
CA ASP A 60 -14.43 13.93 -7.77
C ASP A 60 -15.74 14.32 -7.09
N PHE A 61 -15.70 15.21 -6.10
CA PHE A 61 -16.85 15.64 -5.31
C PHE A 61 -16.96 17.16 -5.26
N SER A 62 -18.08 17.71 -5.69
CA SER A 62 -18.29 19.16 -5.78
C SER A 62 -18.05 19.89 -4.46
N GLN A 63 -18.36 19.25 -3.34
CA GLN A 63 -18.15 19.81 -2.00
C GLN A 63 -16.69 19.98 -1.60
N TYR A 64 -15.74 19.32 -2.28
CA TYR A 64 -14.31 19.35 -2.01
C TYR A 64 -13.47 19.80 -3.22
N ALA A 65 -14.11 20.15 -4.34
CA ALA A 65 -13.40 20.44 -5.60
C ALA A 65 -12.49 21.67 -5.49
N GLU A 66 -12.87 22.63 -4.64
CA GLU A 66 -12.14 23.89 -4.42
C GLU A 66 -11.07 23.79 -3.32
N GLU A 67 -10.92 22.62 -2.72
CA GLU A 67 -9.86 22.39 -1.71
C GLU A 67 -8.47 22.51 -2.35
N GLU A 68 -7.54 23.13 -1.64
CA GLU A 68 -6.16 23.20 -2.10
C GLU A 68 -5.59 21.80 -2.32
N ASN A 69 -4.92 21.56 -3.45
CA ASN A 69 -4.39 20.24 -3.84
C ASN A 69 -5.44 19.11 -3.86
N ALA A 70 -6.68 19.41 -4.20
CA ALA A 70 -7.79 18.44 -4.22
C ALA A 70 -7.51 17.20 -5.07
N ASP A 71 -6.70 17.34 -6.13
CA ASP A 71 -6.25 16.26 -7.00
C ASP A 71 -5.28 15.25 -6.34
N TRP A 72 -4.77 15.59 -5.15
CA TRP A 72 -3.89 14.73 -4.34
C TRP A 72 -4.51 14.28 -3.02
N LYS A 73 -5.70 14.74 -2.72
CA LYS A 73 -6.44 14.38 -1.51
C LYS A 73 -7.38 13.22 -1.81
N LEU A 74 -7.27 12.15 -1.04
CA LEU A 74 -8.06 10.94 -1.18
C LEU A 74 -9.26 10.96 -0.25
N ILE A 75 -10.31 10.27 -0.66
CA ILE A 75 -11.62 10.23 0.01
C ILE A 75 -11.77 8.94 0.83
N GLN A 76 -12.47 9.07 1.96
CA GLN A 76 -12.99 7.95 2.76
C GLN A 76 -14.51 8.04 2.87
N LEU A 77 -15.15 6.93 3.21
CA LEU A 77 -16.54 6.90 3.64
C LEU A 77 -16.58 6.78 5.17
N GLU A 78 -17.58 7.41 5.76
CA GLU A 78 -17.83 7.31 7.19
C GLU A 78 -18.64 6.05 7.49
N GLN A 79 -18.19 5.27 8.49
CA GLN A 79 -18.87 4.06 8.94
C GLN A 79 -20.29 4.38 9.41
N GLY A 80 -21.26 3.60 8.96
CA GLY A 80 -22.66 3.68 9.39
C GLY A 80 -23.49 4.83 8.77
N THR A 81 -22.84 5.81 8.10
CA THR A 81 -23.57 6.91 7.46
C THR A 81 -23.37 6.96 5.94
N ASP A 82 -22.36 6.25 5.44
CA ASP A 82 -21.91 6.27 4.03
C ASP A 82 -21.55 7.67 3.52
N LYS A 83 -21.39 8.65 4.40
CA LYS A 83 -20.99 10.01 4.00
C LYS A 83 -19.58 10.01 3.46
N VAL A 84 -19.41 10.77 2.39
CA VAL A 84 -18.08 11.05 1.83
C VAL A 84 -17.36 12.03 2.75
N ARG A 85 -16.18 11.65 3.20
CA ARG A 85 -15.32 12.46 4.06
C ARG A 85 -13.97 12.69 3.41
N LEU A 86 -13.44 13.89 3.61
CA LEU A 86 -12.10 14.25 3.21
C LEU A 86 -11.20 14.28 4.45
N PRO A 87 -10.47 13.18 4.74
CA PRO A 87 -9.67 13.09 5.97
C PRO A 87 -8.45 13.99 5.89
N ILE A 88 -8.10 14.64 7.02
CA ILE A 88 -6.84 15.33 7.17
C ILE A 88 -5.71 14.29 7.28
N GLY A 89 -4.59 14.56 6.62
CA GLY A 89 -3.38 13.74 6.72
C GLY A 89 -3.07 12.91 5.49
N THR A 90 -3.82 13.07 4.40
CA THR A 90 -3.42 12.52 3.11
C THR A 90 -2.31 13.34 2.47
N LEU A 91 -1.70 12.79 1.44
CA LEU A 91 -0.53 13.38 0.78
C LEU A 91 -0.73 14.85 0.34
N GLY A 92 -1.94 15.18 -0.11
CA GLY A 92 -2.29 16.54 -0.54
C GLY A 92 -2.18 17.61 0.55
N PHE A 93 -2.30 17.22 1.82
CA PHE A 93 -2.16 18.16 2.94
C PHE A 93 -0.71 18.50 3.29
N ARG A 94 0.24 17.76 2.75
CA ARG A 94 1.65 17.93 3.08
C ARG A 94 2.19 19.30 2.68
N TRP A 95 1.67 19.88 1.61
CA TRP A 95 2.13 21.14 1.04
C TRP A 95 1.23 22.35 1.34
N GLU A 96 0.20 22.17 2.13
CA GLU A 96 -0.59 23.31 2.61
C GLU A 96 0.18 24.10 3.66
N GLU A 97 0.15 25.42 3.57
CA GLU A 97 0.94 26.28 4.46
C GLU A 97 0.64 26.05 5.94
N GLU A 98 -0.64 25.89 6.28
CA GLU A 98 -1.08 25.69 7.66
C GLU A 98 -0.96 24.25 8.15
N LYS A 99 -0.85 23.29 7.24
CA LYS A 99 -0.90 21.85 7.51
C LYS A 99 0.37 21.11 7.10
N THR A 100 1.42 21.83 6.78
CA THR A 100 2.71 21.27 6.40
C THR A 100 3.23 20.32 7.48
N GLY A 101 3.64 19.13 7.08
CA GLY A 101 4.14 18.12 8.00
C GLY A 101 3.08 17.13 8.54
N ARG A 102 1.83 17.29 8.18
CA ARG A 102 0.75 16.39 8.61
C ARG A 102 0.59 15.25 7.61
N TRP A 103 1.23 14.14 7.88
CA TRP A 103 1.19 12.95 7.04
C TRP A 103 0.17 11.91 7.47
N ASN A 104 -0.07 11.82 8.78
CA ASN A 104 -0.89 10.75 9.35
C ASN A 104 -2.34 11.17 9.36
N LEU A 105 -3.22 10.23 9.09
CA LEU A 105 -4.64 10.41 9.28
C LEU A 105 -4.92 10.70 10.76
N GLU A 106 -5.65 11.78 11.02
CA GLU A 106 -5.94 12.24 12.36
C GLU A 106 -7.32 11.78 12.87
N GLY A 107 -8.07 11.02 12.05
CA GLY A 107 -9.46 10.65 12.34
C GLY A 107 -10.42 11.82 12.28
N LYS A 108 -10.02 12.90 11.61
CA LYS A 108 -10.79 14.12 11.42
C LYS A 108 -10.85 14.49 9.94
N ASP A 109 -11.96 15.11 9.56
CA ASP A 109 -12.12 15.69 8.22
C ASP A 109 -11.61 17.14 8.17
N THR A 110 -11.69 17.74 6.99
CA THR A 110 -11.26 19.15 6.76
C THR A 110 -12.07 20.18 7.55
N GLN A 111 -13.22 19.81 8.07
CA GLN A 111 -14.06 20.65 8.90
C GLN A 111 -13.72 20.51 10.38
N GLY A 112 -12.83 19.58 10.72
CA GLY A 112 -12.41 19.27 12.10
C GLY A 112 -13.34 18.30 12.81
N GLU A 113 -14.31 17.72 12.12
CA GLU A 113 -15.22 16.72 12.67
C GLU A 113 -14.52 15.35 12.75
N GLU A 114 -14.62 14.72 13.91
CA GLU A 114 -14.17 13.34 14.09
C GLU A 114 -15.11 12.38 13.39
N PHE A 115 -14.59 11.38 12.72
CA PHE A 115 -15.37 10.31 12.09
C PHE A 115 -14.63 8.99 12.11
N ASP A 116 -15.36 7.88 12.05
CA ASP A 116 -14.81 6.55 11.91
C ASP A 116 -14.75 6.14 10.44
N PRO A 117 -13.56 5.95 9.85
CA PRO A 117 -13.43 5.52 8.47
C PRO A 117 -14.03 4.13 8.26
N MET A 118 -14.83 3.98 7.20
CA MET A 118 -15.31 2.68 6.73
C MET A 118 -14.14 1.87 6.20
N LEU A 119 -13.88 0.71 6.80
CA LEU A 119 -12.85 -0.21 6.31
C LEU A 119 -13.42 -1.19 5.27
N SER A 120 -14.67 -1.60 5.40
CA SER A 120 -15.34 -2.49 4.45
C SER A 120 -16.74 -1.97 4.10
N CYS A 121 -17.10 -2.06 2.82
CA CYS A 121 -18.46 -1.78 2.35
C CYS A 121 -19.47 -2.87 2.73
N MET A 122 -19.01 -3.98 3.29
CA MET A 122 -19.86 -5.01 3.89
C MET A 122 -20.32 -4.52 5.25
N GLY A 123 -21.59 -4.10 5.34
CA GLY A 123 -22.18 -3.56 6.56
C GLY A 123 -22.20 -4.58 7.72
N ASP A 124 -22.19 -4.07 8.95
CA ASP A 124 -22.29 -4.91 10.16
C ASP A 124 -23.67 -5.53 10.31
N ASP A 125 -24.69 -4.97 9.68
CA ASP A 125 -26.06 -5.46 9.59
C ASP A 125 -26.26 -6.58 8.56
N GLY A 126 -25.23 -6.87 7.75
CA GLY A 126 -25.28 -7.87 6.68
C GLY A 126 -25.99 -7.39 5.41
N GLU A 127 -26.42 -6.14 5.34
CA GLU A 127 -26.96 -5.55 4.12
C GLU A 127 -25.86 -4.86 3.31
N PHE A 128 -25.65 -5.33 2.10
CA PHE A 128 -24.67 -4.76 1.15
C PHE A 128 -25.04 -5.08 -0.28
N GLU A 129 -24.65 -4.23 -1.20
CA GLU A 129 -24.67 -4.51 -2.63
C GLU A 129 -23.35 -5.19 -3.03
N GLU A 130 -23.42 -6.16 -3.94
CA GLU A 130 -22.26 -6.92 -4.42
C GLU A 130 -22.17 -6.84 -5.93
N VAL A 131 -20.96 -6.67 -6.46
CA VAL A 131 -20.68 -6.76 -7.89
C VAL A 131 -19.50 -7.70 -8.17
N GLN A 132 -19.47 -8.28 -9.37
CA GLN A 132 -18.37 -9.15 -9.79
C GLN A 132 -17.20 -8.32 -10.28
N VAL A 133 -16.08 -8.38 -9.57
CA VAL A 133 -14.82 -7.74 -9.94
C VAL A 133 -13.86 -8.77 -10.51
N ASN A 134 -13.19 -8.41 -11.59
CA ASN A 134 -12.23 -9.25 -12.27
C ASN A 134 -10.82 -9.02 -11.69
N PHE A 135 -10.23 -10.10 -11.19
CA PHE A 135 -8.86 -10.14 -10.68
C PHE A 135 -7.95 -10.94 -11.60
N ALA A 136 -6.67 -10.63 -11.58
CA ALA A 136 -5.67 -11.42 -12.26
C ALA A 136 -5.50 -12.78 -11.57
N ASP A 137 -5.42 -13.85 -12.36
CA ASP A 137 -5.07 -15.17 -11.85
C ASP A 137 -3.56 -15.25 -11.63
N PHE A 138 -3.14 -15.55 -10.40
CA PHE A 138 -1.73 -15.71 -10.07
C PHE A 138 -1.09 -16.92 -10.79
N THR A 139 -1.90 -17.92 -11.14
CA THR A 139 -1.45 -19.11 -11.84
C THR A 139 -1.32 -18.91 -13.34
N ASP A 140 -1.67 -17.73 -13.83
CA ASP A 140 -1.53 -17.42 -15.24
C ASP A 140 -0.05 -17.37 -15.56
N THR A 141 0.44 -18.51 -16.03
CA THR A 141 1.80 -18.63 -16.52
C THR A 141 1.95 -17.64 -17.67
N PHE A 142 2.75 -16.62 -17.47
CA PHE A 142 3.43 -15.99 -18.58
C PHE A 142 3.97 -17.14 -19.42
N ASP A 143 3.48 -17.31 -20.61
CA ASP A 143 4.14 -18.22 -21.57
C ASP A 143 5.53 -17.63 -21.78
N THR A 144 6.48 -18.17 -21.01
CA THR A 144 7.89 -17.76 -21.03
C THR A 144 8.56 -18.04 -22.36
N LYS A 145 7.86 -18.70 -23.27
CA LYS A 145 8.31 -18.86 -24.66
C LYS A 145 8.37 -17.53 -25.36
N LEU A 146 8.23 -16.47 -24.70
CA LEU A 146 8.41 -15.46 -25.39
C LEU A 146 8.27 -14.14 -25.19
N GLY A 147 8.23 -13.47 -24.66
CA GLY A 147 8.28 -12.03 -25.00
C GLY A 147 7.71 -11.66 -26.40
N GLN A 148 7.07 -12.57 -27.03
CA GLN A 148 6.33 -12.46 -28.26
C GLN A 148 4.85 -12.62 -27.96
N THR A 149 4.30 -11.55 -27.38
CA THR A 149 2.89 -11.32 -27.59
C THR A 149 2.74 -10.87 -29.04
N GLU A 150 2.47 -11.78 -29.93
CA GLU A 150 1.85 -11.45 -31.21
C GLU A 150 0.51 -10.79 -30.93
N GLY A 151 0.48 -9.49 -30.66
CA GLY A 151 -0.70 -8.61 -30.68
C GLY A 151 -2.02 -9.10 -30.01
N LYS A 152 -2.07 -10.32 -29.57
CA LYS A 152 -3.13 -10.91 -28.76
C LYS A 152 -2.55 -11.18 -27.39
N GLY A 153 -2.53 -10.14 -26.58
CA GLY A 153 -2.13 -10.28 -25.18
C GLY A 153 -2.78 -11.54 -24.63
N ASN A 154 -2.01 -12.43 -24.03
CA ASN A 154 -2.53 -13.46 -23.17
C ASN A 154 -3.34 -12.71 -22.12
N ARG A 155 -4.65 -12.66 -22.31
CA ARG A 155 -5.53 -12.10 -21.30
C ARG A 155 -5.43 -13.07 -20.14
N ALA A 156 -4.83 -12.60 -19.06
CA ALA A 156 -4.83 -13.30 -17.81
C ALA A 156 -6.20 -13.93 -17.59
N LYS A 157 -6.22 -15.18 -17.20
CA LYS A 157 -7.47 -15.89 -16.91
C LYS A 157 -8.26 -15.02 -15.93
N LYS A 158 -9.48 -14.67 -16.28
CA LYS A 158 -10.33 -13.85 -15.43
C LYS A 158 -10.73 -14.64 -14.20
N VAL A 159 -10.45 -14.10 -13.04
CA VAL A 159 -10.96 -14.59 -11.76
C VAL A 159 -12.01 -13.61 -11.28
N LEU A 160 -13.27 -13.97 -11.39
CA LEU A 160 -14.39 -13.16 -10.96
C LEU A 160 -14.71 -13.45 -9.50
N ARG A 161 -14.73 -12.39 -8.67
CA ARG A 161 -15.09 -12.45 -7.27
C ARG A 161 -16.02 -11.33 -6.90
N GLY A 162 -17.02 -11.63 -6.09
CA GLY A 162 -17.92 -10.65 -5.53
C GLY A 162 -17.18 -9.69 -4.60
N VAL A 163 -17.47 -8.41 -4.74
CA VAL A 163 -16.93 -7.36 -3.88
C VAL A 163 -18.08 -6.50 -3.39
N PRO A 164 -18.17 -6.20 -2.08
CA PRO A 164 -19.20 -5.33 -1.56
C PRO A 164 -18.93 -3.89 -2.00
N VAL A 165 -20.00 -3.18 -2.36
CA VAL A 165 -19.92 -1.85 -2.94
C VAL A 165 -20.87 -0.87 -2.27
N LYS A 166 -20.60 0.40 -2.46
CA LYS A 166 -21.49 1.53 -2.19
C LYS A 166 -21.67 2.38 -3.44
N ARG A 167 -22.72 3.17 -3.47
CA ARG A 167 -23.01 4.13 -4.53
C ARG A 167 -22.77 5.53 -4.02
N VAL A 168 -21.98 6.29 -4.75
CA VAL A 168 -21.72 7.70 -4.44
C VAL A 168 -22.01 8.57 -5.66
N THR A 169 -22.47 9.80 -5.43
CA THR A 169 -22.69 10.77 -6.51
C THR A 169 -21.44 11.62 -6.66
N ASN A 170 -20.86 11.62 -7.85
CA ASN A 170 -19.68 12.41 -8.17
C ASN A 170 -20.02 13.88 -8.47
N ALA A 171 -19.01 14.72 -8.72
CA ALA A 171 -19.16 16.14 -9.02
C ALA A 171 -20.00 16.43 -10.28
N ASP A 172 -20.05 15.49 -11.21
CA ASP A 172 -20.86 15.60 -12.43
C ASP A 172 -22.34 15.21 -12.20
N GLY A 173 -22.70 14.87 -10.97
CA GLY A 173 -24.05 14.39 -10.62
C GLY A 173 -24.30 12.94 -11.05
N LYS A 174 -23.28 12.21 -11.47
CA LYS A 174 -23.37 10.82 -11.88
C LYS A 174 -23.14 9.89 -10.68
N GLU A 175 -24.01 8.90 -10.55
CA GLU A 175 -23.80 7.82 -9.60
C GLU A 175 -22.69 6.89 -10.08
N VAL A 176 -21.73 6.59 -9.21
CA VAL A 176 -20.61 5.69 -9.45
C VAL A 176 -20.53 4.63 -8.35
N LEU A 177 -20.13 3.41 -8.74
CA LEU A 177 -19.87 2.33 -7.80
C LEU A 177 -18.47 2.45 -7.24
N VAL A 178 -18.39 2.28 -5.93
CA VAL A 178 -17.13 2.36 -5.20
C VAL A 178 -17.03 1.23 -4.18
N THR A 179 -15.80 0.89 -3.83
CA THR A 179 -15.48 -0.02 -2.73
C THR A 179 -14.27 0.50 -1.97
N THR A 180 -13.86 -0.16 -0.92
CA THR A 180 -12.62 0.20 -0.21
C THR A 180 -11.42 -0.58 -0.76
N ALA A 181 -10.21 -0.02 -0.60
CA ALA A 181 -9.01 -0.76 -0.94
C ALA A 181 -8.87 -2.05 -0.10
N PHE A 182 -9.41 -2.08 1.11
CA PHE A 182 -9.45 -3.27 1.94
C PHE A 182 -10.30 -4.38 1.32
N ASP A 183 -11.50 -4.07 0.84
CA ASP A 183 -12.36 -5.05 0.18
C ASP A 183 -11.75 -5.61 -1.09
N VAL A 184 -11.07 -4.75 -1.86
CA VAL A 184 -10.29 -5.18 -3.05
C VAL A 184 -9.16 -6.12 -2.64
N LEU A 185 -8.43 -5.81 -1.57
CA LEU A 185 -7.34 -6.66 -1.06
C LEU A 185 -7.85 -8.03 -0.62
N LEU A 186 -8.95 -8.07 0.15
CA LEU A 186 -9.58 -9.31 0.59
C LEU A 186 -10.00 -10.18 -0.60
N ALA A 187 -10.65 -9.57 -1.57
CA ALA A 187 -11.08 -10.28 -2.77
C ALA A 187 -9.90 -10.76 -3.63
N GLN A 188 -8.87 -9.91 -3.83
CA GLN A 188 -7.66 -10.30 -4.56
C GLN A 188 -6.99 -11.51 -3.93
N LEU A 189 -6.92 -11.56 -2.62
CA LEU A 189 -6.28 -12.66 -1.89
C LEU A 189 -7.23 -13.85 -1.61
N GLY A 190 -8.44 -13.83 -2.15
CA GLY A 190 -9.38 -14.94 -2.04
C GLY A 190 -9.93 -15.17 -0.63
N VAL A 191 -9.95 -14.14 0.21
CA VAL A 191 -10.49 -14.24 1.57
C VAL A 191 -12.02 -14.40 1.52
N ASN A 192 -12.50 -15.57 1.87
CA ASN A 192 -13.91 -15.92 1.75
C ASN A 192 -14.74 -15.29 2.86
N ARG A 193 -15.70 -14.44 2.48
CA ARG A 193 -16.65 -13.79 3.37
C ARG A 193 -18.12 -14.17 3.08
N GLY A 194 -18.31 -15.25 2.32
CA GLY A 194 -19.64 -15.66 1.85
C GLY A 194 -20.10 -14.91 0.60
N LEU A 195 -19.22 -14.18 -0.07
CA LEU A 195 -19.50 -13.48 -1.32
C LEU A 195 -19.45 -14.46 -2.51
N SER A 196 -20.09 -14.09 -3.61
CA SER A 196 -20.15 -14.92 -4.82
C SER A 196 -18.83 -14.94 -5.61
N GLY A 197 -18.67 -15.92 -6.50
CA GLY A 197 -17.53 -16.01 -7.39
C GLY A 197 -16.46 -17.01 -6.96
N ALA A 198 -15.26 -16.86 -7.49
CA ALA A 198 -14.16 -17.82 -7.35
C ALA A 198 -13.40 -17.65 -6.03
N TYR A 199 -14.04 -17.93 -4.93
CA TYR A 199 -13.42 -17.97 -3.60
C TYR A 199 -13.05 -19.40 -3.21
N PRO A 200 -11.97 -19.60 -2.44
CA PRO A 200 -11.65 -20.91 -1.89
C PRO A 200 -12.71 -21.35 -0.88
N THR A 201 -12.93 -22.64 -0.79
CA THR A 201 -13.85 -23.22 0.22
C THR A 201 -13.26 -23.25 1.61
N ASP A 202 -11.96 -23.52 1.69
CA ASP A 202 -11.18 -23.60 2.93
C ASP A 202 -9.67 -23.50 2.63
N TYR A 203 -8.84 -23.75 3.66
CA TYR A 203 -7.37 -23.75 3.50
C TYR A 203 -6.82 -24.94 2.74
N ASP A 204 -7.61 -25.99 2.55
CA ASP A 204 -7.24 -27.20 1.80
C ASP A 204 -7.57 -27.10 0.30
N ASP A 205 -8.23 -26.02 -0.10
CA ASP A 205 -8.56 -25.78 -1.51
C ASP A 205 -7.32 -25.33 -2.30
N ALA A 206 -6.58 -26.29 -2.83
CA ALA A 206 -5.40 -26.03 -3.64
C ALA A 206 -5.71 -25.50 -5.05
N SER A 207 -6.98 -25.47 -5.46
CA SER A 207 -7.39 -24.94 -6.77
C SER A 207 -7.42 -23.42 -6.83
N GLN A 208 -7.43 -22.76 -5.69
CA GLN A 208 -7.47 -21.31 -5.56
C GLN A 208 -6.13 -20.76 -5.05
N PRO A 209 -5.57 -19.73 -5.69
CA PRO A 209 -4.32 -19.14 -5.25
C PRO A 209 -4.45 -18.52 -3.85
N TYR A 210 -3.32 -18.45 -3.17
CA TYR A 210 -3.09 -17.86 -1.84
C TYR A 210 -3.50 -18.74 -0.65
N THR A 211 -4.25 -19.83 -0.85
CA THR A 211 -4.54 -20.76 0.26
C THR A 211 -3.28 -21.49 0.75
N PRO A 212 -3.27 -21.99 1.99
CA PRO A 212 -2.19 -22.85 2.49
C PRO A 212 -1.92 -24.07 1.61
N ALA A 213 -2.95 -24.72 1.08
CA ALA A 213 -2.79 -25.88 0.19
C ALA A 213 -2.18 -25.52 -1.16
N TRP A 214 -2.59 -24.38 -1.74
CA TRP A 214 -1.98 -23.87 -2.97
C TRP A 214 -0.49 -23.57 -2.76
N GLN A 215 -0.14 -22.86 -1.68
CA GLN A 215 1.26 -22.54 -1.43
C GLN A 215 2.12 -23.80 -1.21
N GLU A 216 1.57 -24.85 -0.59
CA GLU A 216 2.28 -26.11 -0.43
C GLU A 216 2.69 -26.71 -1.79
N GLN A 217 1.82 -26.65 -2.80
CA GLN A 217 2.15 -27.06 -4.16
C GLN A 217 3.26 -26.20 -4.78
N GLU A 218 3.24 -24.90 -4.53
CA GLU A 218 4.20 -23.94 -5.09
C GLU A 218 5.57 -23.96 -4.40
N THR A 219 5.60 -24.27 -3.11
CA THR A 219 6.81 -24.10 -2.28
C THR A 219 7.36 -25.41 -1.72
N GLY A 220 6.52 -26.42 -1.56
CA GLY A 220 6.82 -27.64 -0.82
C GLY A 220 6.78 -27.49 0.68
N VAL A 221 6.39 -26.31 1.21
CA VAL A 221 6.22 -26.08 2.64
C VAL A 221 4.82 -26.55 3.05
N ASP A 222 4.76 -27.39 4.05
CA ASP A 222 3.53 -27.95 4.59
C ASP A 222 2.49 -26.87 4.95
N ARG A 223 1.24 -27.09 4.56
CA ARG A 223 0.12 -26.16 4.76
C ARG A 223 -0.20 -25.89 6.23
N GLU A 224 0.02 -26.86 7.10
CA GLU A 224 -0.19 -26.68 8.54
C GLU A 224 0.91 -25.79 9.13
N LEU A 225 2.14 -25.92 8.60
CA LEU A 225 3.26 -25.12 9.04
C LEU A 225 3.07 -23.64 8.66
N VAL A 226 2.68 -23.34 7.43
CA VAL A 226 2.43 -21.96 7.01
C VAL A 226 1.28 -21.33 7.79
N THR A 227 0.20 -22.09 8.02
CA THR A 227 -0.93 -21.64 8.83
C THR A 227 -0.52 -21.35 10.27
N ARG A 228 0.30 -22.20 10.86
CA ARG A 228 0.85 -22.01 12.22
C ARG A 228 1.73 -20.76 12.29
N VAL A 229 2.63 -20.56 11.34
CA VAL A 229 3.50 -19.39 11.30
C VAL A 229 2.68 -18.10 11.19
N ALA A 230 1.65 -18.08 10.36
CA ALA A 230 0.75 -16.93 10.22
C ALA A 230 0.03 -16.60 11.53
N ARG A 231 -0.49 -17.62 12.22
CA ARG A 231 -1.15 -17.47 13.51
C ARG A 231 -0.21 -16.99 14.61
N GLU A 232 0.94 -17.65 14.78
CA GLU A 232 1.94 -17.26 15.77
C GLU A 232 2.42 -15.83 15.58
N TRP A 233 2.62 -15.41 14.31
CA TRP A 233 2.94 -14.02 13.97
C TRP A 233 1.86 -13.05 14.42
N ALA A 234 0.61 -13.30 14.01
CA ALA A 234 -0.49 -12.39 14.24
C ALA A 234 -0.91 -12.36 15.72
N GLU A 235 -0.94 -13.51 16.40
CA GLU A 235 -1.22 -13.59 17.83
C GLU A 235 -0.20 -12.83 18.66
N ASN A 236 1.09 -12.98 18.31
CA ASN A 236 2.14 -12.21 18.98
C ASN A 236 1.99 -10.71 18.69
N ALA A 237 1.74 -10.33 17.44
CA ALA A 237 1.55 -8.93 17.07
C ALA A 237 0.33 -8.31 17.79
N GLU A 238 -0.78 -9.01 17.85
CA GLU A 238 -1.97 -8.54 18.57
C GLU A 238 -1.71 -8.39 20.08
N LYS A 239 -1.12 -9.42 20.71
CA LYS A 239 -0.82 -9.43 22.14
C LYS A 239 0.17 -8.36 22.58
N THR A 240 1.11 -8.03 21.72
CA THR A 240 2.23 -7.13 22.02
C THR A 240 2.11 -5.76 21.35
N GLU A 241 0.98 -5.50 20.70
CA GLU A 241 0.76 -4.29 19.92
C GLU A 241 1.86 -4.04 18.87
N GLY A 242 2.08 -5.07 18.04
CA GLY A 242 2.91 -4.95 16.86
C GLY A 242 4.39 -5.33 17.02
N LYS A 243 4.73 -6.19 17.98
CA LYS A 243 6.14 -6.61 18.17
C LYS A 243 6.51 -7.92 17.46
N SER A 244 6.00 -8.14 16.26
CA SER A 244 6.51 -9.18 15.37
C SER A 244 7.43 -8.56 14.33
N ILE A 245 8.51 -9.25 13.98
CA ILE A 245 9.61 -8.68 13.22
C ILE A 245 10.05 -9.59 12.07
N PHE A 246 10.23 -9.00 10.90
CA PHE A 246 11.00 -9.62 9.82
C PHE A 246 12.45 -9.19 9.86
N ILE A 247 13.36 -10.15 9.74
CA ILE A 247 14.76 -9.89 9.45
C ILE A 247 15.06 -10.52 8.10
N THR A 248 15.40 -9.72 7.11
CA THR A 248 15.65 -10.17 5.74
C THR A 248 17.03 -9.80 5.27
N GLY A 249 17.60 -10.65 4.43
CA GLY A 249 18.86 -10.40 3.75
C GLY A 249 18.65 -9.87 2.33
N SER A 250 19.67 -9.26 1.78
CA SER A 250 19.66 -8.68 0.41
C SER A 250 19.48 -9.74 -0.69
N GLY A 251 19.79 -11.01 -0.41
CA GLY A 251 19.67 -12.10 -1.39
C GLY A 251 18.29 -12.23 -2.02
N THR A 252 17.24 -11.99 -1.25
CA THR A 252 15.86 -12.05 -1.75
C THR A 252 15.56 -10.99 -2.81
N LEU A 253 16.22 -9.84 -2.76
CA LEU A 253 16.05 -8.77 -3.74
C LEU A 253 16.85 -9.01 -5.03
N HIS A 254 18.09 -9.50 -4.88
CA HIS A 254 19.04 -9.52 -5.97
C HIS A 254 19.06 -10.82 -6.75
N TRP A 255 18.70 -11.93 -6.11
CA TRP A 255 18.94 -13.25 -6.65
C TRP A 255 17.69 -13.91 -7.21
N TYR A 256 16.51 -13.42 -6.87
CA TYR A 256 15.26 -13.98 -7.32
C TYR A 256 14.49 -13.04 -8.25
N HIS A 257 13.93 -13.62 -9.29
CA HIS A 257 12.99 -12.91 -10.12
C HIS A 257 11.79 -12.46 -9.27
N GLY A 258 11.43 -11.19 -9.33
CA GLY A 258 10.36 -10.64 -8.50
C GLY A 258 10.73 -10.37 -7.05
N GLY A 259 12.01 -10.29 -6.69
CA GLY A 259 12.48 -9.98 -5.33
C GLY A 259 11.80 -8.79 -4.65
N PRO A 260 11.58 -7.64 -5.34
CA PRO A 260 10.83 -6.52 -4.76
C PRO A 260 9.41 -6.89 -4.32
N LEU A 261 8.75 -7.83 -4.99
CA LEU A 261 7.42 -8.29 -4.62
C LEU A 261 7.43 -9.12 -3.33
N ILE A 262 8.51 -9.86 -3.07
CA ILE A 262 8.71 -10.59 -1.82
C ILE A 262 8.78 -9.60 -0.65
N HIS A 263 9.57 -8.55 -0.79
CA HIS A 263 9.67 -7.50 0.23
C HIS A 263 8.35 -6.76 0.44
N ARG A 264 7.60 -6.50 -0.63
CA ARG A 264 6.24 -5.94 -0.52
C ARG A 264 5.31 -6.86 0.25
N ALA A 265 5.35 -8.17 0.02
CA ALA A 265 4.53 -9.12 0.78
C ALA A 265 4.89 -9.11 2.27
N MET A 266 6.18 -9.07 2.62
CA MET A 266 6.62 -8.91 4.02
C MET A 266 6.10 -7.61 4.62
N ALA A 267 6.22 -6.49 3.90
CA ALA A 267 5.73 -5.21 4.35
C ALA A 267 4.21 -5.21 4.55
N VAL A 268 3.45 -5.79 3.62
CA VAL A 268 2.00 -5.93 3.74
C VAL A 268 1.61 -6.75 4.96
N MET A 269 2.28 -7.88 5.20
CA MET A 269 2.03 -8.69 6.41
C MET A 269 2.29 -7.89 7.69
N GLY A 270 3.42 -7.16 7.75
CA GLY A 270 3.76 -6.30 8.89
C GLY A 270 2.79 -5.12 9.08
N ILE A 271 2.29 -4.54 8.00
CA ILE A 271 1.30 -3.45 8.03
C ILE A 271 -0.06 -3.97 8.52
N LEU A 272 -0.54 -5.08 7.97
CA LEU A 272 -1.82 -5.67 8.36
C LEU A 272 -1.89 -6.07 9.83
N THR A 273 -0.75 -6.37 10.43
CA THR A 273 -0.63 -6.74 11.84
C THR A 273 -0.11 -5.62 12.74
N GLY A 274 -0.05 -4.39 12.21
CA GLY A 274 0.33 -3.22 13.00
C GLY A 274 1.77 -3.21 13.50
N CYS A 275 2.69 -3.93 12.82
CA CYS A 275 4.07 -4.07 13.30
C CYS A 275 4.99 -2.93 12.86
N MET A 276 4.63 -2.20 11.80
CA MET A 276 5.49 -1.13 11.27
C MET A 276 5.47 0.09 12.18
N GLY A 277 6.63 0.67 12.42
CA GLY A 277 6.78 1.83 13.30
C GLY A 277 6.65 1.54 14.80
N ARG A 278 6.63 0.27 15.18
CA ARG A 278 6.59 -0.16 16.60
C ARG A 278 7.96 -0.58 17.10
N ASN A 279 8.29 -0.15 18.29
CA ASN A 279 9.57 -0.52 18.91
C ASN A 279 9.60 -2.03 19.22
N GLY A 280 10.49 -2.75 18.55
CA GLY A 280 10.56 -4.22 18.61
C GLY A 280 9.69 -4.95 17.60
N GLY A 281 9.14 -4.23 16.61
CA GLY A 281 8.40 -4.77 15.47
C GLY A 281 8.94 -4.32 14.13
N GLY A 282 8.30 -4.74 13.06
CA GLY A 282 8.49 -4.24 11.72
C GLY A 282 9.40 -5.05 10.81
N PHE A 283 9.91 -4.38 9.80
CA PHE A 283 10.70 -4.95 8.74
C PHE A 283 12.13 -4.44 8.83
N HIS A 284 13.08 -5.34 9.01
CA HIS A 284 14.48 -5.02 9.16
C HIS A 284 15.29 -5.67 8.05
N SER A 285 15.73 -4.86 7.13
CA SER A 285 16.59 -5.32 6.06
C SER A 285 18.04 -5.36 6.52
N TYR A 286 18.74 -6.35 6.02
CA TYR A 286 20.19 -6.42 6.13
C TYR A 286 20.81 -5.17 5.49
N VAL A 287 21.62 -4.46 6.25
CA VAL A 287 22.30 -3.24 5.80
C VAL A 287 23.77 -3.50 5.45
N GLY A 288 24.31 -4.63 5.87
CA GLY A 288 25.62 -5.15 5.51
C GLY A 288 26.77 -4.15 5.53
N THR A 289 27.68 -4.36 4.63
CA THR A 289 28.83 -3.48 4.39
C THR A 289 28.47 -2.22 3.61
N GLU A 290 27.25 -2.14 3.09
CA GLU A 290 26.71 -1.00 2.35
C GLU A 290 26.22 0.10 3.28
N LYS A 291 26.55 -0.02 4.55
CA LYS A 291 26.20 0.97 5.55
C LYS A 291 26.74 2.34 5.19
N ILE A 292 25.93 3.25 5.53
CA ILE A 292 26.21 4.66 5.65
C ILE A 292 27.65 4.90 6.03
N ARG A 293 28.40 5.32 5.06
CA ARG A 293 29.77 5.75 5.23
C ARG A 293 29.84 7.19 4.81
N PRO A 294 29.83 8.14 5.75
CA PRO A 294 29.89 9.56 5.40
C PRO A 294 31.07 9.87 4.48
N TYR A 295 32.22 9.23 4.73
CA TYR A 295 33.39 9.41 3.89
C TYR A 295 33.22 8.82 2.48
N ALA A 296 32.46 7.75 2.32
CA ALA A 296 32.20 7.16 1.00
C ALA A 296 31.32 8.07 0.16
N ALA A 297 30.32 8.72 0.78
CA ALA A 297 29.52 9.73 0.11
C ALA A 297 30.37 10.94 -0.32
N ILE A 298 31.25 11.40 0.53
CA ILE A 298 32.19 12.49 0.21
C ILE A 298 33.18 12.04 -0.86
N GLY A 299 33.71 10.83 -0.76
CA GLY A 299 34.59 10.25 -1.78
C GLY A 299 33.91 10.08 -3.12
N THR A 300 32.62 9.72 -3.13
CA THR A 300 31.82 9.64 -4.36
C THR A 300 31.58 11.02 -4.95
N LEU A 301 31.28 12.00 -4.15
CA LEU A 301 31.12 13.39 -4.59
C LEU A 301 32.44 13.98 -5.09
N GLY A 302 33.54 13.68 -4.40
CA GLY A 302 34.87 14.15 -4.79
C GLY A 302 35.45 13.41 -5.99
N GLY A 303 35.13 12.13 -6.14
CA GLY A 303 35.62 11.26 -7.21
C GLY A 303 34.73 11.20 -8.45
N ALA A 304 33.49 11.67 -8.34
CA ALA A 304 32.53 11.74 -9.44
C ALA A 304 32.69 13.03 -10.28
N SER A 305 33.90 13.51 -10.41
CA SER A 305 34.19 14.72 -11.21
C SER A 305 33.78 14.60 -12.66
N ASP A 306 33.61 13.41 -13.16
CA ASP A 306 33.20 13.14 -14.54
C ASP A 306 31.72 12.71 -14.67
N TRP A 307 31.05 12.38 -13.57
CA TRP A 307 29.65 11.92 -13.56
C TRP A 307 29.35 10.78 -14.53
N THR A 308 30.36 10.07 -14.98
CA THR A 308 30.21 8.99 -15.96
C THR A 308 29.57 7.73 -15.33
N HIS A 309 29.58 7.64 -14.01
CA HIS A 309 28.98 6.53 -13.29
C HIS A 309 27.98 7.04 -12.26
N THR A 310 26.75 6.67 -12.45
CA THR A 310 25.77 6.82 -11.39
C THR A 310 26.24 6.08 -10.15
N PRO A 311 26.25 6.71 -8.97
CA PRO A 311 26.62 6.03 -7.74
C PRO A 311 25.77 4.77 -7.57
N ARG A 312 26.43 3.63 -7.41
CA ARG A 312 25.76 2.33 -7.40
C ARG A 312 24.82 2.12 -6.21
N HIS A 313 25.03 2.86 -5.14
CA HIS A 313 24.30 2.67 -3.89
C HIS A 313 23.79 4.01 -3.40
N MET A 314 22.49 4.15 -3.37
CA MET A 314 21.85 5.37 -2.85
C MET A 314 22.21 5.63 -1.39
N ASN A 315 22.36 4.57 -0.60
CA ASN A 315 22.79 4.65 0.79
C ASN A 315 24.25 5.07 1.00
N SER A 316 25.03 5.24 -0.05
CA SER A 316 26.39 5.81 -0.02
C SER A 316 26.46 7.18 -0.67
N THR A 317 25.34 7.73 -1.11
CA THR A 317 25.26 9.00 -1.83
C THR A 317 24.69 10.08 -0.94
N SER A 318 24.95 11.33 -1.26
CA SER A 318 24.30 12.47 -0.63
C SER A 318 22.78 12.40 -0.69
N TYR A 319 22.27 11.80 -1.76
CA TYR A 319 20.83 11.61 -1.94
C TYR A 319 20.20 10.78 -0.84
N PHE A 320 20.83 9.67 -0.40
CA PHE A 320 20.37 8.88 0.73
C PHE A 320 20.25 9.69 2.01
N TYR A 321 21.20 10.58 2.26
CA TYR A 321 21.18 11.42 3.45
C TYR A 321 20.10 12.49 3.41
N PHE A 322 19.71 12.92 2.22
CA PHE A 322 18.75 14.00 2.08
C PHE A 322 17.30 13.57 2.25
N HIS A 323 16.97 12.31 2.12
CA HIS A 323 15.60 11.85 2.27
C HIS A 323 15.38 10.84 3.41
N THR A 324 16.26 10.81 4.38
CA THR A 324 16.03 10.03 5.61
C THR A 324 15.85 10.96 6.81
N ASP A 325 14.86 10.66 7.63
CA ASP A 325 14.60 11.39 8.88
C ASP A 325 15.69 11.23 9.91
N GLN A 326 16.53 10.24 9.74
CA GLN A 326 17.54 9.85 10.74
C GLN A 326 18.70 10.85 10.85
N TRP A 327 18.86 11.72 9.87
CA TRP A 327 20.10 12.48 9.71
C TRP A 327 19.99 13.97 9.99
N ARG A 328 18.89 14.46 10.49
CA ARG A 328 18.73 15.85 10.93
C ARG A 328 19.16 16.91 9.91
N TYR A 329 19.07 16.59 8.63
CA TYR A 329 19.40 17.54 7.57
C TYR A 329 18.21 18.34 7.07
N ASP A 330 17.06 18.19 7.70
CA ASP A 330 15.81 18.85 7.30
C ASP A 330 15.96 20.36 7.16
N GLY A 331 16.72 20.98 8.04
CA GLY A 331 17.00 22.42 7.98
C GLY A 331 18.03 22.81 6.90
N MET A 332 18.85 21.86 6.44
CA MET A 332 19.91 22.15 5.47
C MET A 332 19.46 22.04 4.02
N ILE A 333 18.47 21.19 3.76
CA ILE A 333 18.00 20.91 2.42
C ILE A 333 17.26 22.09 1.79
N LEU A 334 16.73 22.96 2.63
CA LEU A 334 15.96 24.13 2.23
C LEU A 334 16.78 25.39 2.04
N ASP A 335 18.07 25.32 2.29
CA ASP A 335 18.95 26.44 1.97
C ASP A 335 18.94 26.62 0.44
N PRO A 336 18.64 27.83 -0.07
CA PRO A 336 18.66 28.12 -1.51
C PRO A 336 19.98 27.78 -2.20
N ILE A 337 21.07 27.70 -1.44
CA ILE A 337 22.38 27.28 -1.95
C ILE A 337 22.37 25.82 -2.41
N TRP A 338 21.61 24.95 -1.72
CA TRP A 338 21.53 23.52 -2.00
C TRP A 338 20.37 23.13 -2.91
N ALA A 339 19.32 23.92 -2.87
CA ALA A 339 18.11 23.69 -3.62
C ALA A 339 17.60 25.01 -4.23
N PRO A 340 18.03 25.39 -5.43
CA PRO A 340 17.61 26.64 -6.08
C PRO A 340 16.11 26.82 -6.21
N TRP A 341 15.35 25.73 -6.11
CA TRP A 341 13.89 25.71 -6.13
C TRP A 341 13.26 25.86 -4.74
N ALA A 342 14.05 25.88 -3.67
CA ALA A 342 13.54 25.98 -2.29
C ALA A 342 12.70 27.23 -2.02
N GLU A 343 12.89 28.29 -2.82
CA GLU A 343 12.07 29.51 -2.75
C GLU A 343 10.59 29.26 -3.07
N LYS A 344 10.30 28.17 -3.79
CA LYS A 344 8.93 27.76 -4.16
C LYS A 344 8.26 26.87 -3.10
N PHE A 345 9.00 26.45 -2.10
CA PHE A 345 8.46 25.66 -1.00
C PHE A 345 7.97 26.57 0.13
N PRO A 346 6.89 26.19 0.82
CA PRO A 346 6.43 26.94 1.99
C PRO A 346 7.53 27.00 3.04
N LYS A 347 7.87 28.20 3.50
CA LYS A 347 8.99 28.47 4.41
C LYS A 347 8.76 28.03 5.86
N LYS A 348 7.60 27.47 6.20
CA LYS A 348 7.26 27.12 7.57
C LYS A 348 7.23 25.61 7.78
N GLY A 349 8.06 25.18 8.73
CA GLY A 349 7.87 23.92 9.42
C GLY A 349 8.34 22.68 8.70
N GLY A 350 9.63 22.62 8.40
CA GLY A 350 10.28 21.35 8.09
C GLY A 350 9.81 20.75 6.77
N ASN A 351 10.22 21.32 5.68
CA ASN A 351 10.17 20.61 4.42
C ASN A 351 11.16 19.45 4.51
N HIS A 352 10.64 18.30 4.78
CA HIS A 352 11.38 17.07 4.82
C HIS A 352 11.94 16.76 3.42
N ALA A 353 13.07 16.06 3.33
CA ALA A 353 13.64 15.66 2.06
C ALA A 353 12.64 14.88 1.19
N ALA A 354 11.81 14.06 1.81
CA ALA A 354 10.72 13.35 1.13
C ALA A 354 9.71 14.28 0.45
N ASP A 355 9.51 15.49 0.97
CA ASP A 355 8.61 16.46 0.35
C ASP A 355 9.16 16.96 -0.98
N GLN A 356 10.48 17.15 -1.06
CA GLN A 356 11.14 17.56 -2.28
C GLN A 356 11.04 16.51 -3.37
N ASP A 357 11.22 15.23 -3.01
CA ASP A 357 11.08 14.13 -3.95
C ASP A 357 9.64 14.03 -4.48
N LEU A 358 8.66 14.12 -3.58
CA LEU A 358 7.25 14.10 -3.96
C LEU A 358 6.86 15.30 -4.83
N MET A 359 7.38 16.49 -4.51
CA MET A 359 7.20 17.69 -5.33
C MET A 359 7.85 17.53 -6.71
N ALA A 360 9.02 16.92 -6.77
CA ALA A 360 9.72 16.67 -8.03
C ALA A 360 8.93 15.67 -8.91
N VAL A 361 8.35 14.64 -8.30
CA VAL A 361 7.44 13.71 -9.01
C VAL A 361 6.19 14.44 -9.51
N ARG A 362 5.56 15.23 -8.64
CA ARG A 362 4.35 16.00 -8.98
C ARG A 362 4.57 16.99 -10.12
N ASN A 363 5.74 17.63 -10.15
CA ASN A 363 6.11 18.57 -11.21
C ASN A 363 6.67 17.89 -12.48
N GLY A 364 6.73 16.55 -12.49
CA GLY A 364 7.27 15.80 -13.62
C GLY A 364 8.80 15.88 -13.77
N TRP A 365 9.50 16.33 -12.73
CA TRP A 365 10.98 16.39 -12.74
C TRP A 365 11.61 15.04 -12.46
N LEU A 366 10.93 14.20 -11.68
CA LEU A 366 11.25 12.80 -11.48
C LEU A 366 10.11 11.93 -12.02
N PRO A 367 10.41 10.84 -12.74
CA PRO A 367 9.38 9.95 -13.28
C PRO A 367 8.68 9.11 -12.21
N PHE A 368 9.31 8.89 -11.07
CA PHE A 368 8.81 8.11 -9.95
C PHE A 368 9.57 8.48 -8.67
N TYR A 369 8.99 8.13 -7.54
CA TYR A 369 9.66 8.30 -6.26
C TYR A 369 10.90 7.38 -6.19
N PRO A 370 12.08 7.89 -5.89
CA PRO A 370 13.27 7.06 -5.76
C PRO A 370 13.17 6.18 -4.51
N GLN A 371 13.54 4.94 -4.66
CA GLN A 371 13.58 3.95 -3.57
C GLN A 371 14.95 3.86 -2.95
#